data_6dd954ea6103192382f2c7ed08ff26f4
#
_entry.id   6dd954ea6103192382f2c7ed08ff26f4
#
_cell.length_a   1.000
_cell.length_b   1.000
_cell.length_c   1.000
_cell.angle_alpha   90.00
_cell.angle_beta   90.00
_cell.angle_gamma   90.00
#
_symmetry.space_group_name_H-M   'P 1'
#
loop_
_entity.id
_entity.type
_entity.pdbx_description
1 polymer ?
#
loop_
_entity_poly.entity_id
_entity_poly.type
_entity_poly.pdbx_seq_one_letter_code
_entity_poly.pdbx_strand_id
1 'polypeptide(L)'
;MNIVNKLTTRHIQQNKGRTVVTTLGICVSVAMITAVFVAMASFLNLFGEIGLISSGKWDAEFDYLNQTQINQIKNDDRISNVGLGYSDDYMSFKLKSASDYEKSTGEILVGNKKYFEMMATGDFDGKLPENENEVAVEENLLAANGMKNAKVGDKITFAQGMRQLADGGIATDGYRDENEKFVTSKDYKEYTITAILHNNPATRYKKIWRGMSEAESKSDKNIFALFTLAKQDSNAYKTIEKIQRDYKIDGYRANEDVLASYLSGRQGGFLSTMLPIVLVVLILIVIASVMLIYNAFGMSLSERVRYLGMLASVGATKAQKRKSVYFEGAILGAVGIPVGIAAGILGIGITLKLIGNKIISTGMIAGVSESNMQMKVVVPFWAIISIVIVSILTIFISSFIPARKASKITPIDAIRQRQEIKVKPKKLKSPKYIRKIFGYEGELAYKNLKRNGRKSRLITVSIALSIVLFISCNYFCNMFVQASGYEKTIPYQISTTITYAHKKELYDALDKMQGVNKYYIDTADMSIFLGKSSPIIKNNEIKDLK
;
A
#
# COMPACT_ATOMS: atom_id res chain seq x y z
N MET A 1 17.40 -44.25 -3.45
CA MET A 1 16.14 -43.94 -2.71
C MET A 1 15.93 -45.00 -1.66
N ASN A 2 15.72 -44.62 -0.39
CA ASN A 2 15.53 -45.58 0.70
C ASN A 2 14.23 -46.39 0.44
N ILE A 3 14.21 -47.68 0.83
CA ILE A 3 13.09 -48.61 0.61
C ILE A 3 11.75 -48.05 1.12
N VAL A 4 11.78 -47.34 2.26
CA VAL A 4 10.59 -46.68 2.87
C VAL A 4 10.03 -45.59 1.95
N ASN A 5 10.91 -44.81 1.31
CA ASN A 5 10.50 -43.75 0.39
C ASN A 5 9.90 -44.30 -0.90
N LYS A 6 10.48 -45.40 -1.45
CA LYS A 6 9.97 -46.10 -2.63
C LYS A 6 8.57 -46.65 -2.38
N LEU A 7 8.37 -47.26 -1.20
CA LEU A 7 7.05 -47.78 -0.79
C LEU A 7 6.03 -46.64 -0.55
N THR A 8 6.46 -45.50 0.01
CA THR A 8 5.59 -44.33 0.21
C THR A 8 5.12 -43.78 -1.12
N THR A 9 6.02 -43.62 -2.12
CA THR A 9 5.66 -43.15 -3.46
C THR A 9 4.64 -44.06 -4.14
N ARG A 10 4.87 -45.40 -4.06
CA ARG A 10 3.94 -46.39 -4.63
C ARG A 10 2.56 -46.33 -3.97
N HIS A 11 2.54 -46.11 -2.67
CA HIS A 11 1.27 -45.97 -1.92
C HIS A 11 0.50 -44.69 -2.33
N ILE A 12 1.20 -43.54 -2.57
CA ILE A 12 0.61 -42.32 -3.07
C ILE A 12 -0.04 -42.57 -4.44
N GLN A 13 0.65 -43.27 -5.35
CA GLN A 13 0.17 -43.58 -6.69
C GLN A 13 -1.05 -44.50 -6.70
N GLN A 14 -1.13 -45.46 -5.75
CA GLN A 14 -2.27 -46.36 -5.63
C GLN A 14 -3.53 -45.71 -5.06
N ASN A 15 -3.39 -44.62 -4.29
CA ASN A 15 -4.52 -43.93 -3.64
C ASN A 15 -4.76 -42.53 -4.25
N LYS A 16 -4.98 -42.48 -5.57
CA LYS A 16 -5.09 -41.24 -6.36
C LYS A 16 -6.11 -40.24 -5.80
N GLY A 17 -7.34 -40.66 -5.50
CA GLY A 17 -8.40 -39.76 -5.04
C GLY A 17 -8.04 -39.02 -3.76
N ARG A 18 -7.44 -39.69 -2.78
CA ARG A 18 -7.00 -39.09 -1.53
C ARG A 18 -5.79 -38.17 -1.73
N THR A 19 -4.85 -38.61 -2.56
CA THR A 19 -3.66 -37.82 -2.93
C THR A 19 -4.10 -36.47 -3.51
N VAL A 20 -5.07 -36.49 -4.43
CA VAL A 20 -5.65 -35.29 -5.02
C VAL A 20 -6.27 -34.37 -3.95
N VAL A 21 -7.11 -34.92 -3.05
CA VAL A 21 -7.76 -34.13 -1.97
C VAL A 21 -6.72 -33.48 -1.05
N THR A 22 -5.67 -34.23 -0.67
CA THR A 22 -4.60 -33.68 0.19
C THR A 22 -3.78 -32.61 -0.55
N THR A 23 -3.45 -32.86 -1.83
CA THR A 23 -2.74 -31.89 -2.67
C THR A 23 -3.58 -30.64 -2.88
N LEU A 24 -4.89 -30.76 -3.14
CA LEU A 24 -5.79 -29.60 -3.24
C LEU A 24 -5.83 -28.81 -1.93
N GLY A 25 -5.85 -29.48 -0.77
CA GLY A 25 -5.74 -28.78 0.52
C GLY A 25 -4.45 -27.98 0.66
N ILE A 26 -3.32 -28.52 0.19
CA ILE A 26 -2.04 -27.78 0.15
C ILE A 26 -2.12 -26.64 -0.87
N CYS A 27 -2.64 -26.87 -2.08
CA CYS A 27 -2.80 -25.85 -3.11
C CYS A 27 -3.62 -24.65 -2.62
N VAL A 28 -4.78 -24.90 -2.00
CA VAL A 28 -5.64 -23.83 -1.46
C VAL A 28 -4.91 -23.04 -0.36
N SER A 29 -4.24 -23.75 0.56
CA SER A 29 -3.46 -23.11 1.63
C SER A 29 -2.35 -22.22 1.08
N VAL A 30 -1.59 -22.71 0.10
CA VAL A 30 -0.51 -21.96 -0.54
C VAL A 30 -1.08 -20.82 -1.37
N ALA A 31 -2.19 -21.00 -2.06
CA ALA A 31 -2.86 -19.95 -2.81
C ALA A 31 -3.31 -18.79 -1.90
N MET A 32 -3.83 -19.08 -0.70
CA MET A 32 -4.20 -18.04 0.28
C MET A 32 -2.97 -17.27 0.79
N ILE A 33 -1.87 -17.98 1.11
CA ILE A 33 -0.60 -17.34 1.52
C ILE A 33 -0.07 -16.46 0.37
N THR A 34 -0.05 -16.98 -0.85
CA THR A 34 0.38 -16.25 -2.05
C THR A 34 -0.47 -15.01 -2.29
N ALA A 35 -1.78 -15.12 -2.14
CA ALA A 35 -2.70 -14.00 -2.30
C ALA A 35 -2.35 -12.82 -1.38
N VAL A 36 -2.02 -13.08 -0.11
CA VAL A 36 -1.63 -12.02 0.84
C VAL A 36 -0.32 -11.34 0.43
N PHE A 37 0.71 -12.13 0.11
CA PHE A 37 2.00 -11.55 -0.29
C PHE A 37 1.92 -10.77 -1.60
N VAL A 38 1.23 -11.30 -2.60
CA VAL A 38 1.08 -10.66 -3.91
C VAL A 38 0.18 -9.43 -3.82
N ALA A 39 -0.92 -9.49 -3.05
CA ALA A 39 -1.76 -8.32 -2.80
C ALA A 39 -0.96 -7.20 -2.13
N MET A 40 -0.21 -7.51 -1.06
CA MET A 40 0.65 -6.54 -0.38
C MET A 40 1.68 -5.93 -1.33
N ALA A 41 2.40 -6.76 -2.11
CA ALA A 41 3.40 -6.27 -3.05
C ALA A 41 2.80 -5.38 -4.15
N SER A 42 1.62 -5.76 -4.68
CA SER A 42 0.91 -4.98 -5.69
C SER A 42 0.39 -3.65 -5.14
N PHE A 43 -0.06 -3.63 -3.88
CA PHE A 43 -0.49 -2.41 -3.19
C PHE A 43 0.69 -1.46 -2.95
N LEU A 44 1.83 -1.97 -2.46
CA LEU A 44 3.04 -1.17 -2.28
C LEU A 44 3.55 -0.59 -3.59
N ASN A 45 3.51 -1.37 -4.68
CA ASN A 45 3.85 -0.87 -6.01
C ASN A 45 2.90 0.25 -6.46
N LEU A 46 1.60 0.11 -6.20
CA LEU A 46 0.62 1.14 -6.54
C LEU A 46 0.93 2.45 -5.81
N PHE A 47 1.20 2.41 -4.49
CA PHE A 47 1.59 3.61 -3.74
C PHE A 47 2.89 4.22 -4.29
N GLY A 48 3.88 3.39 -4.63
CA GLY A 48 5.10 3.87 -5.28
C GLY A 48 4.84 4.57 -6.62
N GLU A 49 3.99 4.00 -7.49
CA GLU A 49 3.60 4.63 -8.75
C GLU A 49 2.85 5.95 -8.52
N ILE A 50 1.97 6.01 -7.52
CA ILE A 50 1.28 7.25 -7.13
C ILE A 50 2.29 8.30 -6.67
N GLY A 51 3.22 7.93 -5.79
CA GLY A 51 4.28 8.82 -5.33
C GLY A 51 5.15 9.37 -6.47
N LEU A 52 5.53 8.49 -7.41
CA LEU A 52 6.27 8.90 -8.61
C LEU A 52 5.49 9.88 -9.49
N ILE A 53 4.18 9.70 -9.63
CA ILE A 53 3.33 10.59 -10.44
C ILE A 53 3.03 11.89 -9.71
N SER A 54 2.69 11.84 -8.41
CA SER A 54 2.24 13.01 -7.65
C SER A 54 3.37 13.88 -7.12
N SER A 55 4.50 13.28 -6.77
CA SER A 55 5.60 13.97 -6.09
C SER A 55 6.89 14.03 -6.92
N GLY A 56 7.06 13.10 -7.88
CA GLY A 56 8.26 13.03 -8.71
C GLY A 56 9.16 11.83 -8.42
N LYS A 57 10.22 11.70 -9.23
CA LYS A 57 11.16 10.56 -9.24
C LYS A 57 12.36 10.82 -8.31
N TRP A 58 12.12 11.02 -7.03
CA TRP A 58 13.14 11.27 -6.02
C TRP A 58 12.83 10.52 -4.73
N ASP A 59 13.86 10.23 -3.94
CA ASP A 59 13.73 9.50 -2.67
C ASP A 59 13.68 10.45 -1.47
N ALA A 60 14.50 11.50 -1.47
CA ALA A 60 14.49 12.53 -0.44
C ALA A 60 14.98 13.89 -0.94
N GLU A 61 14.71 14.92 -0.13
CA GLU A 61 15.10 16.30 -0.33
C GLU A 61 15.82 16.80 0.92
N PHE A 62 16.93 17.50 0.71
CA PHE A 62 17.64 18.26 1.73
C PHE A 62 17.51 19.75 1.47
N ASP A 63 17.16 20.51 2.50
CA ASP A 63 16.94 21.97 2.41
C ASP A 63 18.14 22.77 2.92
N TYR A 64 18.22 24.02 2.50
CA TYR A 64 19.18 25.05 3.00
C TYR A 64 20.65 24.61 2.95
N LEU A 65 21.06 24.06 1.83
CA LEU A 65 22.39 23.48 1.66
C LEU A 65 23.44 24.55 1.34
N ASN A 66 24.61 24.45 1.97
CA ASN A 66 25.80 25.20 1.58
C ASN A 66 26.61 24.47 0.48
N GLN A 67 27.55 25.16 -0.16
CA GLN A 67 28.32 24.62 -1.28
C GLN A 67 29.15 23.36 -0.89
N THR A 68 29.64 23.29 0.34
CA THR A 68 30.39 22.15 0.83
C THR A 68 29.48 20.92 0.90
N GLN A 69 28.28 21.07 1.46
CA GLN A 69 27.29 19.99 1.55
C GLN A 69 26.81 19.54 0.16
N ILE A 70 26.58 20.49 -0.77
CA ILE A 70 26.21 20.18 -2.16
C ILE A 70 27.29 19.33 -2.84
N ASN A 71 28.57 19.69 -2.66
CA ASN A 71 29.69 18.92 -3.22
C ASN A 71 29.81 17.52 -2.58
N GLN A 72 29.58 17.43 -1.28
CA GLN A 72 29.56 16.13 -0.57
C GLN A 72 28.45 15.23 -1.09
N ILE A 73 27.21 15.75 -1.23
CA ILE A 73 26.05 15.01 -1.74
C ILE A 73 26.28 14.55 -3.18
N LYS A 74 26.85 15.41 -4.04
CA LYS A 74 27.14 15.06 -5.45
C LYS A 74 28.18 13.95 -5.61
N ASN A 75 29.10 13.82 -4.66
CA ASN A 75 30.20 12.84 -4.69
C ASN A 75 29.97 11.64 -3.75
N ASP A 76 28.78 11.49 -3.18
CA ASP A 76 28.44 10.40 -2.28
C ASP A 76 28.01 9.16 -3.07
N ASP A 77 28.74 8.04 -2.95
CA ASP A 77 28.44 6.77 -3.63
C ASP A 77 27.08 6.17 -3.24
N ARG A 78 26.48 6.62 -2.14
CA ARG A 78 25.13 6.23 -1.71
C ARG A 78 24.03 6.90 -2.53
N ILE A 79 24.36 7.92 -3.29
CA ILE A 79 23.44 8.75 -4.08
C ILE A 79 23.70 8.52 -5.56
N SER A 80 22.68 8.28 -6.35
CA SER A 80 22.81 8.04 -7.80
C SER A 80 22.56 9.29 -8.63
N ASN A 81 21.59 10.11 -8.26
CA ASN A 81 21.24 11.34 -8.96
C ASN A 81 20.98 12.46 -7.98
N VAL A 82 21.37 13.68 -8.36
CA VAL A 82 21.13 14.90 -7.57
C VAL A 82 20.59 16.00 -8.49
N GLY A 83 19.40 16.47 -8.18
CA GLY A 83 18.79 17.65 -8.79
C GLY A 83 18.82 18.80 -7.79
N LEU A 84 19.29 19.98 -8.21
CA LEU A 84 19.33 21.18 -7.36
C LEU A 84 18.18 22.11 -7.70
N GLY A 85 17.46 22.54 -6.68
CA GLY A 85 16.48 23.61 -6.74
C GLY A 85 16.92 24.83 -5.94
N TYR A 86 16.30 25.97 -6.23
CA TYR A 86 16.50 27.22 -5.53
C TYR A 86 15.16 27.78 -5.04
N SER A 87 15.12 28.29 -3.83
CA SER A 87 13.92 28.89 -3.24
C SER A 87 14.27 30.18 -2.47
N ASP A 88 13.46 31.20 -2.67
CA ASP A 88 13.47 32.43 -1.88
C ASP A 88 12.04 32.99 -1.70
N ASP A 89 11.89 34.15 -1.09
CA ASP A 89 10.58 34.77 -0.86
C ASP A 89 9.91 35.27 -2.16
N TYR A 90 10.66 35.36 -3.26
CA TYR A 90 10.22 35.90 -4.54
C TYR A 90 9.94 34.84 -5.60
N MET A 91 9.36 33.72 -5.17
CA MET A 91 9.07 32.59 -6.04
C MET A 91 7.69 32.68 -6.72
N SER A 92 7.19 33.87 -6.97
CA SER A 92 5.96 34.09 -7.71
C SER A 92 6.23 34.87 -9.02
N PHE A 93 5.35 34.70 -10.00
CA PHE A 93 5.38 35.45 -11.25
C PHE A 93 4.09 36.21 -11.48
N LYS A 94 4.19 37.30 -12.30
CA LYS A 94 3.06 37.99 -12.89
C LYS A 94 3.30 38.19 -14.38
N LEU A 95 2.38 37.70 -15.21
CA LEU A 95 2.45 37.87 -16.68
C LEU A 95 2.18 39.33 -17.08
N LYS A 96 2.88 39.83 -18.09
CA LYS A 96 2.71 41.20 -18.59
C LYS A 96 1.42 41.39 -19.39
N SER A 97 1.00 40.38 -20.13
CA SER A 97 -0.05 40.47 -21.14
C SER A 97 -1.47 40.21 -20.62
N ALA A 98 -1.64 39.82 -19.36
CA ALA A 98 -2.93 39.42 -18.82
C ALA A 98 -3.56 40.50 -17.94
N SER A 99 -4.83 40.81 -18.19
CA SER A 99 -5.64 41.77 -17.42
C SER A 99 -6.19 41.20 -16.12
N ASP A 100 -6.33 39.87 -16.05
CA ASP A 100 -6.88 39.17 -14.90
C ASP A 100 -5.75 38.75 -13.96
N TYR A 101 -5.74 39.31 -12.75
CA TYR A 101 -4.70 39.05 -11.75
C TYR A 101 -4.63 37.56 -11.38
N GLU A 102 -5.75 36.91 -11.17
CA GLU A 102 -5.80 35.51 -10.77
C GLU A 102 -5.27 34.56 -11.87
N LYS A 103 -5.54 34.88 -13.14
CA LYS A 103 -5.06 34.07 -14.27
C LYS A 103 -3.61 34.33 -14.59
N SER A 104 -3.10 35.53 -14.28
CA SER A 104 -1.77 36.02 -14.68
C SER A 104 -0.68 35.77 -13.65
N THR A 105 -1.03 35.38 -12.43
CA THR A 105 -0.08 35.14 -11.34
C THR A 105 0.00 33.68 -10.96
N GLY A 106 1.17 33.25 -10.52
CA GLY A 106 1.42 31.87 -10.09
C GLY A 106 2.80 31.77 -9.46
N GLU A 107 3.32 30.57 -9.36
CA GLU A 107 4.60 30.27 -8.73
C GLU A 107 5.66 29.88 -9.74
N ILE A 108 6.92 30.18 -9.38
CA ILE A 108 8.10 29.80 -10.14
C ILE A 108 8.82 28.69 -9.40
N LEU A 109 9.06 27.57 -10.10
CA LEU A 109 10.03 26.58 -9.66
C LEU A 109 11.36 26.88 -10.35
N VAL A 110 12.42 27.01 -9.58
CA VAL A 110 13.77 27.28 -10.10
C VAL A 110 14.65 26.07 -9.82
N GLY A 111 15.30 25.55 -10.84
CA GLY A 111 16.15 24.38 -10.68
C GLY A 111 17.05 24.12 -11.87
N ASN A 112 17.95 23.17 -11.69
CA ASN A 112 18.75 22.65 -12.80
C ASN A 112 17.98 21.58 -13.58
N LYS A 113 18.49 21.19 -14.73
CA LYS A 113 17.85 20.16 -15.58
C LYS A 113 17.52 18.87 -14.82
N LYS A 114 18.43 18.36 -14.00
CA LYS A 114 18.23 17.14 -13.22
C LYS A 114 17.10 17.28 -12.20
N TYR A 115 16.94 18.45 -11.58
CA TYR A 115 15.81 18.72 -10.70
C TYR A 115 14.48 18.59 -11.46
N PHE A 116 14.39 19.18 -12.65
CA PHE A 116 13.19 19.10 -13.46
C PHE A 116 12.93 17.68 -14.00
N GLU A 117 13.97 16.92 -14.37
CA GLU A 117 13.83 15.51 -14.74
C GLU A 117 13.26 14.65 -13.61
N MET A 118 13.57 14.98 -12.36
CA MET A 118 13.00 14.32 -11.19
C MET A 118 11.56 14.75 -10.91
N MET A 119 11.23 16.03 -11.18
CA MET A 119 9.89 16.58 -10.94
C MET A 119 8.92 16.35 -12.10
N ALA A 120 9.42 16.13 -13.33
CA ALA A 120 8.59 15.92 -14.51
C ALA A 120 7.98 14.52 -14.49
N THR A 121 6.70 14.45 -14.18
CA THR A 121 5.94 13.19 -14.05
C THR A 121 4.92 12.99 -15.16
N GLY A 122 4.61 14.06 -15.93
CA GLY A 122 3.72 14.04 -17.09
C GLY A 122 4.47 14.15 -18.42
N ASP A 123 3.71 14.13 -19.50
CA ASP A 123 4.23 14.36 -20.84
C ASP A 123 4.55 15.85 -21.07
N PHE A 124 5.54 16.14 -21.87
CA PHE A 124 5.87 17.50 -22.26
C PHE A 124 6.48 17.55 -23.67
N ASP A 125 6.25 18.66 -24.37
CA ASP A 125 6.89 18.96 -25.64
C ASP A 125 8.15 19.78 -25.41
N GLY A 126 9.21 19.52 -26.17
CA GLY A 126 10.45 20.30 -26.14
C GLY A 126 11.51 19.76 -25.18
N LYS A 127 12.24 20.67 -24.52
CA LYS A 127 13.35 20.35 -23.60
C LYS A 127 13.21 21.13 -22.29
N LEU A 128 13.44 20.46 -21.17
CA LEU A 128 13.42 21.11 -19.86
C LEU A 128 14.45 22.22 -19.76
N PRO A 129 14.15 23.31 -19.03
CA PRO A 129 15.02 24.50 -18.95
C PRO A 129 16.38 24.17 -18.30
N GLU A 130 17.45 24.70 -18.88
CA GLU A 130 18.82 24.50 -18.39
C GLU A 130 19.42 25.79 -17.83
N ASN A 131 18.96 26.96 -18.31
CA ASN A 131 19.50 28.27 -17.91
C ASN A 131 18.40 29.26 -17.53
N GLU A 132 18.80 30.39 -16.94
CA GLU A 132 17.90 31.42 -16.36
C GLU A 132 16.96 32.12 -17.35
N ASN A 133 17.20 32.02 -18.65
CA ASN A 133 16.38 32.64 -19.69
C ASN A 133 15.38 31.62 -20.31
N GLU A 134 15.42 30.41 -19.88
CA GLU A 134 14.58 29.30 -20.37
C GLU A 134 13.50 28.94 -19.36
N VAL A 135 12.32 28.64 -19.89
CA VAL A 135 11.19 28.23 -19.05
C VAL A 135 10.43 27.07 -19.66
N ALA A 136 9.92 26.21 -18.77
CA ALA A 136 8.84 25.28 -19.11
C ALA A 136 7.53 25.83 -18.52
N VAL A 137 6.45 25.78 -19.31
CA VAL A 137 5.17 26.38 -18.96
C VAL A 137 4.06 25.36 -19.11
N GLU A 138 3.10 25.37 -18.20
CA GLU A 138 1.94 24.50 -18.30
C GLU A 138 0.98 24.95 -19.41
N GLU A 139 0.45 24.01 -20.17
CA GLU A 139 -0.54 24.25 -21.24
C GLU A 139 -1.76 25.00 -20.68
N ASN A 140 -2.23 24.65 -19.50
CA ASN A 140 -3.36 25.30 -18.84
C ASN A 140 -3.10 26.77 -18.52
N LEU A 141 -1.88 27.13 -18.12
CA LEU A 141 -1.50 28.54 -17.90
C LEU A 141 -1.50 29.32 -19.21
N LEU A 142 -0.97 28.75 -20.26
CA LEU A 142 -0.98 29.36 -21.60
C LEU A 142 -2.42 29.56 -22.10
N ALA A 143 -3.26 28.54 -21.99
CA ALA A 143 -4.65 28.60 -22.42
C ALA A 143 -5.46 29.67 -21.63
N ALA A 144 -5.29 29.73 -20.30
CA ALA A 144 -5.98 30.70 -19.44
C ALA A 144 -5.64 32.15 -19.75
N ASN A 145 -4.49 32.41 -20.38
CA ASN A 145 -3.98 33.75 -20.73
C ASN A 145 -4.02 34.06 -22.24
N GLY A 146 -4.85 33.33 -22.99
CA GLY A 146 -5.05 33.54 -24.42
C GLY A 146 -3.91 33.08 -25.32
N MET A 147 -2.92 32.36 -24.78
CA MET A 147 -1.74 31.83 -25.48
C MET A 147 -1.90 30.34 -25.84
N LYS A 148 -3.12 29.87 -26.13
CA LYS A 148 -3.39 28.46 -26.42
C LYS A 148 -2.60 27.88 -27.60
N ASN A 149 -2.16 28.73 -28.54
CA ASN A 149 -1.41 28.33 -29.71
C ASN A 149 0.11 28.48 -29.56
N ALA A 150 0.59 28.83 -28.34
CA ALA A 150 2.03 28.98 -28.08
C ALA A 150 2.76 27.64 -28.34
N LYS A 151 3.98 27.77 -28.89
CA LYS A 151 4.84 26.64 -29.24
C LYS A 151 6.18 26.74 -28.55
N VAL A 152 6.86 25.64 -28.48
CA VAL A 152 8.27 25.58 -28.06
C VAL A 152 9.08 26.51 -28.96
N GLY A 153 9.85 27.42 -28.37
CA GLY A 153 10.60 28.50 -29.03
C GLY A 153 9.95 29.87 -28.92
N ASP A 154 8.67 29.96 -28.59
CA ASP A 154 7.98 31.24 -28.39
C ASP A 154 8.46 31.94 -27.11
N LYS A 155 8.14 33.24 -27.02
CA LYS A 155 8.55 34.11 -25.91
C LYS A 155 7.37 34.35 -24.95
N ILE A 156 7.67 34.35 -23.65
CA ILE A 156 6.74 34.73 -22.60
C ILE A 156 7.37 35.80 -21.70
N THR A 157 6.62 36.85 -21.38
CA THR A 157 7.11 37.96 -20.58
C THR A 157 6.41 37.97 -19.22
N PHE A 158 7.18 37.90 -18.15
CA PHE A 158 6.69 38.04 -16.79
C PHE A 158 7.68 38.73 -15.87
N ALA A 159 7.17 39.30 -14.78
CA ALA A 159 7.95 39.78 -13.66
C ALA A 159 8.02 38.73 -12.56
N GLN A 160 9.17 38.57 -11.93
CA GLN A 160 9.38 37.79 -10.74
C GLN A 160 9.14 38.66 -9.51
N GLY A 161 8.46 38.08 -8.49
CA GLY A 161 8.14 38.81 -7.27
C GLY A 161 7.54 37.90 -6.21
N MET A 162 6.93 38.50 -5.20
CA MET A 162 6.19 37.80 -4.18
C MET A 162 4.71 38.21 -4.17
N ARG A 163 3.84 37.33 -3.79
CA ARG A 163 2.45 37.64 -3.49
C ARG A 163 2.35 37.96 -2.00
N GLN A 164 2.03 39.20 -1.69
CA GLN A 164 1.96 39.69 -0.32
C GLN A 164 0.51 39.81 0.13
N LEU A 165 0.22 39.25 1.29
CA LEU A 165 -1.07 39.35 1.97
C LEU A 165 -1.29 40.76 2.55
N ALA A 166 -2.52 41.10 2.91
CA ALA A 166 -2.87 42.40 3.50
C ALA A 166 -2.19 42.66 4.84
N ASP A 167 -1.86 41.62 5.60
CA ASP A 167 -1.10 41.70 6.86
C ASP A 167 0.42 41.79 6.69
N GLY A 168 0.90 41.78 5.45
CA GLY A 168 2.32 41.80 5.12
C GLY A 168 2.97 40.43 5.00
N GLY A 169 2.23 39.34 5.27
CA GLY A 169 2.70 37.99 5.07
C GLY A 169 2.89 37.60 3.60
N ILE A 170 3.62 36.51 3.34
CA ILE A 170 3.81 35.97 1.98
C ILE A 170 2.71 34.94 1.72
N ALA A 171 1.98 35.10 0.62
CA ALA A 171 1.01 34.12 0.19
C ALA A 171 1.73 32.88 -0.36
N THR A 172 1.48 31.74 0.27
CA THR A 172 2.03 30.44 -0.12
C THR A 172 1.11 29.68 -1.09
N ASP A 173 1.57 28.54 -1.55
CA ASP A 173 0.94 27.67 -2.54
C ASP A 173 -0.59 27.51 -2.37
N GLY A 174 -1.29 27.76 -3.47
CA GLY A 174 -2.73 27.44 -3.59
C GLY A 174 -3.70 28.38 -2.88
N TYR A 175 -3.22 29.24 -1.99
CA TYR A 175 -4.06 30.24 -1.33
C TYR A 175 -4.15 31.52 -2.14
N ARG A 176 -5.36 32.04 -2.32
CA ARG A 176 -5.63 33.33 -2.96
C ARG A 176 -6.39 34.21 -1.99
N ASP A 177 -5.86 35.41 -1.72
CA ASP A 177 -6.53 36.44 -0.93
C ASP A 177 -6.98 37.57 -1.85
N GLU A 178 -8.18 38.11 -1.65
CA GLU A 178 -8.73 39.22 -2.46
C GLU A 178 -7.88 40.48 -2.37
N ASN A 179 -7.23 40.67 -1.23
CA ASN A 179 -6.44 41.87 -0.93
C ASN A 179 -4.95 41.64 -1.13
N GLU A 180 -4.53 40.48 -1.66
CA GLU A 180 -3.12 40.21 -1.93
C GLU A 180 -2.61 41.15 -3.02
N LYS A 181 -1.35 41.57 -2.89
CA LYS A 181 -0.64 42.42 -3.87
C LYS A 181 0.58 41.70 -4.39
N PHE A 182 0.84 41.87 -5.68
CA PHE A 182 2.09 41.39 -6.26
C PHE A 182 3.17 42.44 -6.06
N VAL A 183 4.18 42.11 -5.30
CA VAL A 183 5.37 42.93 -5.08
C VAL A 183 6.47 42.44 -5.99
N THR A 184 6.81 43.25 -6.99
CA THR A 184 7.81 42.92 -8.00
C THR A 184 9.21 43.01 -7.40
N SER A 185 10.03 41.98 -7.56
CA SER A 185 11.46 42.01 -7.18
C SER A 185 12.38 42.32 -8.37
N LYS A 186 11.95 41.96 -9.58
CA LYS A 186 12.67 42.20 -10.83
C LYS A 186 11.69 42.70 -11.89
N ASP A 187 12.17 43.56 -12.78
CA ASP A 187 11.40 44.06 -13.92
C ASP A 187 10.90 42.93 -14.82
N TYR A 188 9.90 43.24 -15.66
CA TYR A 188 9.41 42.33 -16.68
C TYR A 188 10.55 41.93 -17.62
N LYS A 189 10.81 40.62 -17.66
CA LYS A 189 11.83 40.00 -18.51
C LYS A 189 11.17 39.01 -19.46
N GLU A 190 11.73 38.94 -20.65
CA GLU A 190 11.33 37.99 -21.68
C GLU A 190 12.10 36.66 -21.51
N TYR A 191 11.37 35.54 -21.54
CA TYR A 191 11.91 34.19 -21.43
C TYR A 191 11.53 33.36 -22.64
N THR A 192 12.37 32.41 -22.99
CA THR A 192 12.09 31.43 -24.07
C THR A 192 11.37 30.23 -23.51
N ILE A 193 10.22 29.88 -24.08
CA ILE A 193 9.52 28.64 -23.76
C ILE A 193 10.30 27.48 -24.38
N THR A 194 10.97 26.67 -23.57
CA THR A 194 11.73 25.49 -24.06
C THR A 194 10.96 24.20 -23.89
N ALA A 195 9.93 24.17 -23.02
CA ALA A 195 9.01 23.05 -22.89
C ALA A 195 7.59 23.52 -22.58
N ILE A 196 6.61 22.76 -23.07
CA ILE A 196 5.20 22.90 -22.70
C ILE A 196 4.80 21.61 -21.96
N LEU A 197 4.33 21.75 -20.71
CA LEU A 197 3.97 20.65 -19.83
C LEU A 197 2.48 20.32 -20.01
N HIS A 198 2.18 19.04 -20.24
CA HIS A 198 0.82 18.53 -20.40
C HIS A 198 0.40 17.75 -19.16
N ASN A 199 -0.68 18.20 -18.50
CA ASN A 199 -1.32 17.49 -17.37
C ASN A 199 -0.34 16.92 -16.34
N ASN A 200 0.60 17.75 -15.86
CA ASN A 200 1.56 17.32 -14.85
C ASN A 200 0.90 17.30 -13.45
N PRO A 201 0.67 16.13 -12.83
CA PRO A 201 0.04 16.04 -11.51
C PRO A 201 0.83 16.68 -10.37
N ALA A 202 2.15 16.80 -10.52
CA ALA A 202 3.03 17.46 -9.55
C ALA A 202 2.84 18.99 -9.52
N THR A 203 2.17 19.55 -10.53
CA THR A 203 1.95 20.99 -10.67
C THR A 203 0.46 21.33 -10.79
N ARG A 204 -0.33 21.01 -9.76
CA ARG A 204 -1.77 21.33 -9.74
C ARG A 204 -2.11 22.81 -9.81
N TYR A 205 -1.11 23.66 -9.62
CA TYR A 205 -1.23 25.11 -9.60
C TYR A 205 -0.43 25.70 -10.76
N LYS A 206 -0.83 26.88 -11.23
CA LYS A 206 -0.17 27.63 -12.31
C LYS A 206 1.30 27.84 -11.99
N LYS A 207 2.17 26.99 -12.51
CA LYS A 207 3.62 27.04 -12.27
C LYS A 207 4.40 27.31 -13.57
N ILE A 208 5.45 28.10 -13.44
CA ILE A 208 6.48 28.25 -14.45
C ILE A 208 7.76 27.63 -13.91
N TRP A 209 8.39 26.76 -14.67
CA TRP A 209 9.68 26.17 -14.34
C TRP A 209 10.77 26.96 -15.04
N ARG A 210 11.63 27.61 -14.29
CA ARG A 210 12.73 28.44 -14.79
C ARG A 210 14.07 27.77 -14.49
N GLY A 211 14.96 27.76 -15.46
CA GLY A 211 16.33 27.31 -15.24
C GLY A 211 17.06 28.14 -14.16
N MET A 212 17.94 27.48 -13.43
CA MET A 212 18.72 28.08 -12.34
C MET A 212 19.87 28.95 -12.90
N SER A 213 20.03 30.16 -12.41
CA SER A 213 21.17 31.00 -12.75
C SER A 213 22.46 30.58 -12.05
N GLU A 214 23.62 31.01 -12.56
CA GLU A 214 24.90 30.71 -11.94
C GLU A 214 25.01 31.31 -10.53
N ALA A 215 24.49 32.52 -10.32
CA ALA A 215 24.45 33.18 -9.02
C ALA A 215 23.59 32.40 -8.00
N GLU A 216 22.40 31.95 -8.43
CA GLU A 216 21.53 31.14 -7.60
C GLU A 216 22.20 29.79 -7.25
N SER A 217 22.89 29.15 -8.20
CA SER A 217 23.59 27.89 -7.98
C SER A 217 24.74 27.96 -6.97
N LYS A 218 25.26 29.15 -6.73
CA LYS A 218 26.35 29.44 -5.78
C LYS A 218 25.86 30.01 -4.45
N SER A 219 24.55 30.16 -4.26
CA SER A 219 23.95 30.59 -3.00
C SER A 219 24.16 29.54 -1.90
N ASP A 220 24.43 29.98 -0.67
CA ASP A 220 24.66 29.10 0.47
C ASP A 220 23.41 28.89 1.35
N LYS A 221 22.29 29.53 1.04
CA LYS A 221 21.11 29.51 1.95
C LYS A 221 19.82 28.99 1.34
N ASN A 222 19.66 29.16 0.05
CA ASN A 222 18.37 28.94 -0.61
C ASN A 222 18.38 27.71 -1.54
N ILE A 223 19.43 26.89 -1.50
CA ILE A 223 19.54 25.70 -2.33
C ILE A 223 19.01 24.49 -1.56
N PHE A 224 18.19 23.74 -2.25
CA PHE A 224 17.79 22.39 -1.82
C PHE A 224 18.17 21.35 -2.87
N ALA A 225 18.31 20.12 -2.46
CA ALA A 225 18.68 19.01 -3.33
C ALA A 225 17.66 17.90 -3.26
N LEU A 226 17.03 17.58 -4.38
CA LEU A 226 16.34 16.31 -4.58
C LEU A 226 17.37 15.25 -4.97
N PHE A 227 17.24 14.05 -4.44
CA PHE A 227 18.15 12.97 -4.81
C PHE A 227 17.50 11.61 -4.81
N THR A 228 18.11 10.69 -5.58
CA THR A 228 17.77 9.27 -5.56
C THR A 228 18.94 8.47 -4.98
N LEU A 229 18.64 7.47 -4.17
CA LEU A 229 19.65 6.58 -3.61
C LEU A 229 20.20 5.62 -4.67
N ALA A 230 21.47 5.29 -4.57
CA ALA A 230 22.09 4.27 -5.43
C ALA A 230 21.50 2.88 -5.16
N LYS A 231 21.05 2.63 -3.93
CA LYS A 231 20.42 1.38 -3.52
C LYS A 231 19.05 1.64 -2.91
N GLN A 232 18.01 1.24 -3.63
CA GLN A 232 16.61 1.38 -3.25
C GLN A 232 16.13 0.10 -2.56
N ASP A 233 16.33 0.03 -1.24
CA ASP A 233 15.96 -1.13 -0.42
C ASP A 233 15.27 -0.71 0.90
N SER A 234 14.94 -1.69 1.73
CA SER A 234 14.29 -1.46 3.03
C SER A 234 15.10 -0.62 4.03
N ASN A 235 16.37 -0.32 3.74
CA ASN A 235 17.20 0.56 4.55
C ASN A 235 17.27 2.00 4.03
N ALA A 236 16.51 2.36 2.99
CA ALA A 236 16.56 3.67 2.37
C ALA A 236 16.43 4.81 3.38
N TYR A 237 15.45 4.77 4.29
CA TYR A 237 15.32 5.76 5.37
C TYR A 237 16.57 5.88 6.24
N LYS A 238 17.12 4.75 6.68
CA LYS A 238 18.34 4.75 7.50
C LYS A 238 19.54 5.33 6.75
N THR A 239 19.60 5.09 5.44
CA THR A 239 20.65 5.65 4.58
C THR A 239 20.50 7.15 4.45
N ILE A 240 19.28 7.67 4.24
CA ILE A 240 18.98 9.12 4.21
C ILE A 240 19.37 9.77 5.53
N GLU A 241 18.92 9.21 6.66
CA GLU A 241 19.26 9.73 7.99
C GLU A 241 20.77 9.69 8.29
N LYS A 242 21.47 8.68 7.76
CA LYS A 242 22.91 8.60 7.90
C LYS A 242 23.61 9.69 7.08
N ILE A 243 23.20 9.91 5.83
CA ILE A 243 23.73 10.99 4.98
C ILE A 243 23.49 12.34 5.64
N GLN A 244 22.27 12.59 6.15
CA GLN A 244 21.91 13.81 6.89
C GLN A 244 22.87 14.05 8.07
N ARG A 245 23.11 13.04 8.89
CA ARG A 245 24.03 13.15 10.05
C ARG A 245 25.49 13.35 9.63
N ASP A 246 25.96 12.59 8.64
CA ASP A 246 27.35 12.65 8.15
C ASP A 246 27.70 14.07 7.66
N TYR A 247 26.77 14.75 6.99
CA TYR A 247 26.96 16.08 6.40
C TYR A 247 26.36 17.22 7.24
N LYS A 248 25.82 16.90 8.45
CA LYS A 248 25.24 17.88 9.40
C LYS A 248 24.18 18.76 8.75
N ILE A 249 23.24 18.15 8.04
CA ILE A 249 22.11 18.82 7.40
C ILE A 249 20.98 18.93 8.42
N ASP A 250 20.34 20.09 8.54
CA ASP A 250 19.36 20.37 9.61
C ASP A 250 18.07 19.57 9.48
N GLY A 251 17.60 19.28 8.26
CA GLY A 251 16.38 18.55 8.02
C GLY A 251 16.34 17.85 6.68
N TYR A 252 15.36 16.97 6.51
CA TYR A 252 15.08 16.34 5.22
C TYR A 252 13.58 16.10 5.06
N ARG A 253 13.13 16.08 3.84
CA ARG A 253 11.80 15.62 3.42
C ARG A 253 11.97 14.33 2.62
N ALA A 254 11.26 13.26 3.03
CA ALA A 254 11.28 11.99 2.35
C ALA A 254 10.07 11.86 1.43
N ASN A 255 10.23 11.22 0.28
CA ASN A 255 9.12 10.81 -0.58
C ASN A 255 8.56 9.48 -0.03
N GLU A 256 7.67 9.60 0.95
CA GLU A 256 7.20 8.44 1.74
C GLU A 256 6.54 7.37 0.88
N ASP A 257 5.78 7.76 -0.15
CA ASP A 257 5.10 6.82 -1.04
C ASP A 257 6.08 6.00 -1.88
N VAL A 258 7.10 6.67 -2.42
CA VAL A 258 8.16 6.02 -3.18
C VAL A 258 8.97 5.08 -2.29
N LEU A 259 9.38 5.56 -1.11
CA LEU A 259 10.15 4.76 -0.15
C LEU A 259 9.35 3.56 0.38
N ALA A 260 8.03 3.70 0.53
CA ALA A 260 7.16 2.60 0.93
C ALA A 260 7.19 1.44 -0.07
N SER A 261 7.35 1.73 -1.38
CA SER A 261 7.47 0.69 -2.42
C SER A 261 8.72 -0.19 -2.26
N TYR A 262 9.76 0.32 -1.61
CA TYR A 262 10.99 -0.41 -1.26
C TYR A 262 10.92 -1.14 0.10
N LEU A 263 9.75 -1.15 0.75
CA LEU A 263 9.57 -1.61 2.13
C LEU A 263 10.39 -0.79 3.15
N SER A 264 10.70 0.44 2.81
CA SER A 264 11.38 1.39 3.68
C SER A 264 10.40 2.40 4.24
N GLY A 265 10.26 2.47 5.56
CA GLY A 265 9.29 3.35 6.23
C GLY A 265 9.84 3.94 7.52
N ARG A 266 9.33 5.13 7.85
CA ARG A 266 9.59 5.80 9.13
C ARG A 266 8.76 5.16 10.25
N GLN A 267 9.22 5.23 11.49
CA GLN A 267 8.40 4.89 12.66
C GLN A 267 7.19 5.83 12.73
N GLY A 268 5.98 5.26 12.85
CA GLY A 268 4.72 6.02 12.82
C GLY A 268 4.17 6.28 11.41
N GLY A 269 4.89 5.95 10.34
CA GLY A 269 4.44 6.07 8.96
C GLY A 269 3.51 4.93 8.52
N PHE A 270 3.02 5.03 7.28
CA PHE A 270 2.09 4.09 6.68
C PHE A 270 2.53 2.61 6.79
N LEU A 271 3.78 2.31 6.46
CA LEU A 271 4.31 0.94 6.52
C LEU A 271 4.35 0.38 7.94
N SER A 272 4.72 1.20 8.94
CA SER A 272 4.77 0.76 10.34
C SER A 272 3.41 0.38 10.90
N THR A 273 2.33 0.90 10.32
CA THR A 273 0.94 0.58 10.66
C THR A 273 0.42 -0.60 9.86
N MET A 274 0.73 -0.66 8.56
CA MET A 274 0.24 -1.70 7.65
C MET A 274 0.91 -3.07 7.87
N LEU A 275 2.22 -3.12 8.10
CA LEU A 275 2.95 -4.38 8.25
C LEU A 275 2.44 -5.26 9.40
N PRO A 276 2.18 -4.74 10.62
CA PRO A 276 1.59 -5.53 11.70
C PRO A 276 0.21 -6.09 11.35
N ILE A 277 -0.63 -5.33 10.65
CA ILE A 277 -1.96 -5.78 10.22
C ILE A 277 -1.84 -6.96 9.24
N VAL A 278 -0.99 -6.81 8.21
CA VAL A 278 -0.72 -7.89 7.24
C VAL A 278 -0.15 -9.12 7.94
N LEU A 279 0.73 -8.94 8.94
CA LEU A 279 1.30 -10.03 9.72
C LEU A 279 0.22 -10.79 10.51
N VAL A 280 -0.71 -10.09 11.17
CA VAL A 280 -1.83 -10.70 11.89
C VAL A 280 -2.69 -11.53 10.94
N VAL A 281 -3.06 -10.98 9.78
CA VAL A 281 -3.83 -11.69 8.75
C VAL A 281 -3.06 -12.92 8.26
N LEU A 282 -1.78 -12.79 8.00
CA LEU A 282 -0.92 -13.90 7.56
C LEU A 282 -0.87 -15.02 8.62
N ILE A 283 -0.69 -14.67 9.90
CA ILE A 283 -0.69 -15.64 11.01
C ILE A 283 -2.02 -16.39 11.06
N LEU A 284 -3.16 -15.70 10.94
CA LEU A 284 -4.49 -16.33 10.95
C LEU A 284 -4.65 -17.28 9.76
N ILE A 285 -4.20 -16.89 8.57
CA ILE A 285 -4.22 -17.74 7.37
C ILE A 285 -3.32 -18.96 7.55
N VAL A 286 -2.13 -18.82 8.10
CA VAL A 286 -1.22 -19.94 8.39
C VAL A 286 -1.83 -20.90 9.38
N ILE A 287 -2.47 -20.42 10.45
CA ILE A 287 -3.18 -21.27 11.42
C ILE A 287 -4.31 -22.06 10.74
N ALA A 288 -5.14 -21.39 9.93
CA ALA A 288 -6.21 -22.04 9.17
C ALA A 288 -5.65 -23.08 8.19
N SER A 289 -4.58 -22.75 7.49
CA SER A 289 -3.87 -23.64 6.56
C SER A 289 -3.28 -24.87 7.26
N VAL A 290 -2.65 -24.67 8.42
CA VAL A 290 -2.13 -25.77 9.24
C VAL A 290 -3.27 -26.72 9.63
N MET A 291 -4.42 -26.19 10.03
CA MET A 291 -5.58 -27.03 10.39
C MET A 291 -6.14 -27.79 9.20
N LEU A 292 -6.27 -27.14 8.04
CA LEU A 292 -6.76 -27.76 6.81
C LEU A 292 -5.85 -28.92 6.39
N ILE A 293 -4.56 -28.68 6.29
CA ILE A 293 -3.56 -29.68 5.90
C ILE A 293 -3.46 -30.78 6.96
N TYR A 294 -3.49 -30.45 8.26
CA TYR A 294 -3.52 -31.42 9.35
C TYR A 294 -4.73 -32.38 9.24
N ASN A 295 -5.91 -31.86 8.91
CA ASN A 295 -7.12 -32.68 8.72
C ASN A 295 -6.94 -33.66 7.55
N ALA A 296 -6.38 -33.19 6.42
CA ALA A 296 -6.08 -34.00 5.26
C ALA A 296 -5.09 -35.14 5.60
N PHE A 297 -3.99 -34.81 6.29
CA PHE A 297 -3.03 -35.84 6.78
C PHE A 297 -3.64 -36.77 7.83
N GLY A 298 -4.54 -36.28 8.69
CA GLY A 298 -5.19 -37.06 9.70
C GLY A 298 -6.11 -38.13 9.10
N MET A 299 -6.87 -37.82 8.06
CA MET A 299 -7.65 -38.77 7.27
C MET A 299 -6.72 -39.77 6.57
N SER A 300 -5.69 -39.28 5.92
CA SER A 300 -4.65 -40.10 5.28
C SER A 300 -4.05 -41.12 6.26
N LEU A 301 -3.70 -40.69 7.48
CA LEU A 301 -3.09 -41.57 8.47
C LEU A 301 -4.03 -42.71 8.93
N SER A 302 -5.33 -42.44 9.10
CA SER A 302 -6.28 -43.44 9.58
C SER A 302 -6.40 -44.65 8.64
N GLU A 303 -6.27 -44.44 7.33
CA GLU A 303 -6.29 -45.49 6.32
C GLU A 303 -4.95 -46.22 6.18
N ARG A 304 -3.86 -45.54 6.56
CA ARG A 304 -2.51 -46.11 6.50
C ARG A 304 -2.10 -46.95 7.71
N VAL A 305 -2.95 -47.05 8.72
CA VAL A 305 -2.62 -47.81 9.92
C VAL A 305 -2.18 -49.22 9.56
N ARG A 306 -2.89 -49.89 8.63
CA ARG A 306 -2.53 -51.23 8.15
C ARG A 306 -1.14 -51.27 7.49
N TYR A 307 -0.86 -50.33 6.60
CA TYR A 307 0.43 -50.19 5.91
C TYR A 307 1.58 -49.93 6.87
N LEU A 308 1.41 -48.98 7.80
CA LEU A 308 2.44 -48.62 8.80
C LEU A 308 2.66 -49.76 9.83
N GLY A 309 1.62 -50.56 10.08
CA GLY A 309 1.72 -51.76 10.90
C GLY A 309 2.48 -52.89 10.21
N MET A 310 2.24 -53.11 8.90
CA MET A 310 3.05 -54.04 8.10
C MET A 310 4.53 -53.64 8.06
N LEU A 311 4.82 -52.35 7.90
CA LEU A 311 6.19 -51.84 8.00
C LEU A 311 6.81 -52.09 9.39
N ALA A 312 6.00 -51.95 10.44
CA ALA A 312 6.46 -52.23 11.80
C ALA A 312 6.70 -53.74 12.05
N SER A 313 5.94 -54.67 11.43
CA SER A 313 6.16 -56.10 11.55
C SER A 313 7.46 -56.58 10.86
N VAL A 314 7.90 -55.84 9.82
CA VAL A 314 9.17 -56.09 9.11
C VAL A 314 10.36 -55.34 9.79
N GLY A 315 10.12 -54.76 10.97
CA GLY A 315 11.19 -54.12 11.76
C GLY A 315 11.44 -52.63 11.50
N ALA A 316 10.53 -51.90 10.84
CA ALA A 316 10.68 -50.47 10.62
C ALA A 316 10.70 -49.68 11.95
N THR A 317 11.71 -48.84 12.13
CA THR A 317 11.88 -48.04 13.34
C THR A 317 10.85 -46.89 13.43
N LYS A 318 10.64 -46.35 14.63
CA LYS A 318 9.80 -45.16 14.86
C LYS A 318 10.22 -43.96 13.99
N ALA A 319 11.54 -43.80 13.80
CA ALA A 319 12.10 -42.73 12.97
C ALA A 319 11.76 -42.91 11.48
N GLN A 320 11.87 -44.12 10.97
CA GLN A 320 11.52 -44.45 9.57
C GLN A 320 10.04 -44.21 9.26
N LYS A 321 9.15 -44.60 10.15
CA LYS A 321 7.69 -44.34 10.01
C LYS A 321 7.40 -42.85 10.03
N ARG A 322 8.06 -42.07 10.87
CA ARG A 322 7.94 -40.61 10.91
C ARG A 322 8.48 -39.93 9.64
N LYS A 323 9.65 -40.39 9.16
CA LYS A 323 10.22 -39.89 7.89
C LYS A 323 9.32 -40.17 6.70
N SER A 324 8.60 -41.30 6.66
CA SER A 324 7.61 -41.61 5.59
C SER A 324 6.50 -40.55 5.48
N VAL A 325 6.00 -40.05 6.62
CA VAL A 325 4.96 -39.03 6.63
C VAL A 325 5.51 -37.66 6.16
N TYR A 326 6.71 -37.28 6.62
CA TYR A 326 7.36 -36.04 6.12
C TYR A 326 7.70 -36.11 4.64
N PHE A 327 8.15 -37.28 4.17
CA PHE A 327 8.44 -37.48 2.75
C PHE A 327 7.19 -37.39 1.87
N GLU A 328 6.06 -37.90 2.36
CA GLU A 328 4.78 -37.67 1.70
C GLU A 328 4.44 -36.20 1.64
N GLY A 329 4.55 -35.47 2.77
CA GLY A 329 4.36 -34.02 2.80
C GLY A 329 5.23 -33.27 1.81
N ALA A 330 6.50 -33.70 1.67
CA ALA A 330 7.44 -33.12 0.71
C ALA A 330 7.01 -33.38 -0.76
N ILE A 331 6.58 -34.62 -1.10
CA ILE A 331 6.10 -34.92 -2.47
C ILE A 331 4.84 -34.12 -2.80
N LEU A 332 3.85 -34.11 -1.89
CA LEU A 332 2.61 -33.38 -2.11
C LEU A 332 2.85 -31.86 -2.13
N GLY A 333 3.78 -31.38 -1.31
CA GLY A 333 4.22 -29.99 -1.31
C GLY A 333 4.95 -29.59 -2.59
N ALA A 334 5.81 -30.47 -3.15
CA ALA A 334 6.52 -30.22 -4.39
C ALA A 334 5.58 -29.98 -5.59
N VAL A 335 4.37 -30.56 -5.56
CA VAL A 335 3.32 -30.31 -6.57
C VAL A 335 2.40 -29.18 -6.09
N GLY A 336 1.99 -29.20 -4.82
CA GLY A 336 1.01 -28.27 -4.27
C GLY A 336 1.50 -26.83 -4.17
N ILE A 337 2.80 -26.59 -3.89
CA ILE A 337 3.36 -25.25 -3.77
C ILE A 337 3.35 -24.52 -5.13
N PRO A 338 3.91 -25.05 -6.23
CA PRO A 338 3.89 -24.35 -7.51
C PRO A 338 2.47 -24.09 -8.02
N VAL A 339 1.60 -25.10 -7.93
CA VAL A 339 0.19 -24.97 -8.35
C VAL A 339 -0.55 -23.94 -7.48
N GLY A 340 -0.33 -23.96 -6.17
CA GLY A 340 -0.90 -22.99 -5.24
C GLY A 340 -0.42 -21.56 -5.50
N ILE A 341 0.87 -21.37 -5.78
CA ILE A 341 1.43 -20.06 -6.17
C ILE A 341 0.75 -19.55 -7.44
N ALA A 342 0.70 -20.39 -8.49
CA ALA A 342 0.04 -20.02 -9.75
C ALA A 342 -1.44 -19.64 -9.53
N ALA A 343 -2.18 -20.45 -8.78
CA ALA A 343 -3.58 -20.19 -8.45
C ALA A 343 -3.76 -18.91 -7.63
N GLY A 344 -2.87 -18.63 -6.67
CA GLY A 344 -2.90 -17.41 -5.87
C GLY A 344 -2.63 -16.15 -6.68
N ILE A 345 -1.62 -16.17 -7.55
CA ILE A 345 -1.31 -15.07 -8.46
C ILE A 345 -2.48 -14.80 -9.41
N LEU A 346 -3.04 -15.86 -10.02
CA LEU A 346 -4.20 -15.71 -10.91
C LEU A 346 -5.43 -15.17 -10.17
N GLY A 347 -5.71 -15.67 -8.96
CA GLY A 347 -6.83 -15.20 -8.14
C GLY A 347 -6.73 -13.71 -7.81
N ILE A 348 -5.56 -13.27 -7.33
CA ILE A 348 -5.32 -11.84 -7.07
C ILE A 348 -5.33 -11.03 -8.37
N GLY A 349 -4.78 -11.55 -9.47
CA GLY A 349 -4.79 -10.88 -10.77
C GLY A 349 -6.21 -10.57 -11.25
N ILE A 350 -7.11 -11.54 -11.15
CA ILE A 350 -8.51 -11.36 -11.49
C ILE A 350 -9.16 -10.32 -10.55
N THR A 351 -8.92 -10.42 -9.25
CA THR A 351 -9.48 -9.49 -8.25
C THR A 351 -9.02 -8.05 -8.51
N LEU A 352 -7.71 -7.83 -8.71
CA LEU A 352 -7.17 -6.50 -8.97
C LEU A 352 -7.65 -5.93 -10.31
N LYS A 353 -7.81 -6.75 -11.35
CA LYS A 353 -8.37 -6.31 -12.62
C LYS A 353 -9.84 -5.88 -12.51
N LEU A 354 -10.65 -6.59 -11.72
CA LEU A 354 -12.08 -6.30 -11.57
C LEU A 354 -12.36 -5.12 -10.63
N ILE A 355 -11.60 -5.01 -9.54
CA ILE A 355 -11.86 -4.03 -8.46
C ILE A 355 -10.87 -2.85 -8.56
N GLY A 356 -9.63 -3.07 -8.93
CA GLY A 356 -8.57 -2.06 -8.92
C GLY A 356 -8.89 -0.86 -9.81
N ASN A 357 -9.38 -1.10 -11.02
CA ASN A 357 -9.77 -0.01 -11.92
C ASN A 357 -10.93 0.84 -11.36
N LYS A 358 -11.84 0.23 -10.60
CA LYS A 358 -12.92 0.98 -9.92
C LYS A 358 -12.37 1.85 -8.79
N ILE A 359 -11.42 1.34 -8.01
CA ILE A 359 -10.79 2.12 -6.92
C ILE A 359 -10.07 3.35 -7.47
N ILE A 360 -9.34 3.19 -8.58
CA ILE A 360 -8.64 4.30 -9.22
C ILE A 360 -9.64 5.31 -9.81
N SER A 361 -10.69 4.83 -10.50
CA SER A 361 -11.67 5.70 -11.16
C SER A 361 -12.60 6.46 -10.21
N THR A 362 -12.72 6.04 -8.93
CA THR A 362 -13.52 6.76 -7.93
C THR A 362 -12.85 8.02 -7.40
N GLY A 363 -11.62 8.33 -7.83
CA GLY A 363 -10.87 9.47 -7.29
C GLY A 363 -10.49 9.35 -5.82
N MET A 364 -10.60 8.15 -5.24
CA MET A 364 -10.14 7.89 -3.86
C MET A 364 -8.66 8.22 -3.67
N ILE A 365 -7.91 8.21 -4.77
CA ILE A 365 -6.50 8.57 -4.78
C ILE A 365 -6.41 9.95 -5.42
N ALA A 366 -6.28 10.97 -4.57
CA ALA A 366 -6.21 12.36 -5.00
C ALA A 366 -5.09 12.56 -6.05
N GLY A 367 -5.43 13.16 -7.19
CA GLY A 367 -4.49 13.51 -8.25
C GLY A 367 -4.25 12.47 -9.34
N VAL A 368 -4.87 11.29 -9.27
CA VAL A 368 -4.64 10.19 -10.22
C VAL A 368 -5.84 9.90 -11.12
N SER A 369 -6.98 10.58 -10.91
CA SER A 369 -8.22 10.35 -11.67
C SER A 369 -8.10 10.58 -13.18
N GLU A 370 -7.12 11.35 -13.63
CA GLU A 370 -6.89 11.65 -15.06
C GLU A 370 -5.76 10.81 -15.68
N SER A 371 -5.01 10.05 -14.88
CA SER A 371 -3.94 9.19 -15.42
C SER A 371 -4.51 7.85 -15.88
N ASN A 372 -4.01 7.32 -17.00
CA ASN A 372 -4.30 5.96 -17.49
C ASN A 372 -3.70 4.86 -16.57
N MET A 373 -3.72 5.09 -15.27
CA MET A 373 -3.14 4.18 -14.28
C MET A 373 -3.97 2.92 -14.14
N GLN A 374 -3.31 1.78 -14.22
CA GLN A 374 -3.94 0.48 -14.02
C GLN A 374 -3.25 -0.26 -12.88
N MET A 375 -4.04 -0.87 -12.01
CA MET A 375 -3.50 -1.69 -10.95
C MET A 375 -2.83 -2.95 -11.52
N LYS A 376 -1.51 -3.02 -11.40
CA LYS A 376 -0.70 -4.13 -11.91
C LYS A 376 -0.46 -5.18 -10.83
N VAL A 377 -0.43 -6.44 -11.24
CA VAL A 377 0.01 -7.53 -10.36
C VAL A 377 1.53 -7.57 -10.35
N VAL A 378 2.10 -7.29 -9.19
CA VAL A 378 3.55 -7.30 -9.01
C VAL A 378 3.95 -8.46 -8.11
N VAL A 379 4.87 -9.29 -8.58
CA VAL A 379 5.38 -10.47 -7.84
C VAL A 379 6.90 -10.33 -7.71
N PRO A 380 7.38 -9.59 -6.73
CA PRO A 380 8.82 -9.42 -6.53
C PRO A 380 9.47 -10.72 -6.05
N PHE A 381 10.75 -10.90 -6.37
CA PHE A 381 11.48 -12.13 -6.05
C PHE A 381 11.51 -12.45 -4.54
N TRP A 382 11.61 -11.43 -3.68
CA TRP A 382 11.53 -11.61 -2.23
C TRP A 382 10.19 -12.21 -1.77
N ALA A 383 9.07 -11.86 -2.43
CA ALA A 383 7.75 -12.40 -2.10
C ALA A 383 7.68 -13.89 -2.44
N ILE A 384 8.21 -14.30 -3.60
CA ILE A 384 8.26 -15.72 -3.99
C ILE A 384 9.05 -16.53 -2.95
N ILE A 385 10.22 -16.06 -2.53
CA ILE A 385 11.03 -16.72 -1.51
C ILE A 385 10.25 -16.84 -0.20
N SER A 386 9.62 -15.75 0.25
CA SER A 386 8.84 -15.73 1.48
C SER A 386 7.64 -16.68 1.43
N ILE A 387 6.91 -16.71 0.31
CA ILE A 387 5.79 -17.64 0.07
C ILE A 387 6.26 -19.09 0.17
N VAL A 388 7.37 -19.44 -0.49
CA VAL A 388 7.92 -20.80 -0.46
C VAL A 388 8.33 -21.19 0.95
N ILE A 389 9.05 -20.33 1.67
CA ILE A 389 9.48 -20.59 3.06
C ILE A 389 8.27 -20.80 3.98
N VAL A 390 7.30 -19.87 3.97
CA VAL A 390 6.10 -19.96 4.80
C VAL A 390 5.28 -21.20 4.45
N SER A 391 5.15 -21.57 3.17
CA SER A 391 4.45 -22.76 2.72
C SER A 391 5.12 -24.05 3.20
N ILE A 392 6.44 -24.14 3.08
CA ILE A 392 7.22 -25.30 3.58
C ILE A 392 7.06 -25.43 5.10
N LEU A 393 7.17 -24.32 5.84
CA LEU A 393 6.95 -24.31 7.29
C LEU A 393 5.54 -24.75 7.65
N THR A 394 4.51 -24.28 6.94
CA THR A 394 3.11 -24.64 7.14
C THR A 394 2.89 -26.14 6.94
N ILE A 395 3.44 -26.74 5.87
CA ILE A 395 3.36 -28.17 5.58
C ILE A 395 4.08 -28.98 6.67
N PHE A 396 5.28 -28.52 7.07
CA PHE A 396 6.06 -29.18 8.10
C PHE A 396 5.34 -29.21 9.45
N ILE A 397 4.82 -28.06 9.90
CA ILE A 397 4.05 -27.93 11.15
C ILE A 397 2.79 -28.81 11.10
N SER A 398 2.06 -28.79 9.98
CA SER A 398 0.83 -29.57 9.79
C SER A 398 1.07 -31.08 9.84
N SER A 399 2.20 -31.54 9.31
CA SER A 399 2.57 -32.95 9.26
C SER A 399 3.19 -33.46 10.57
N PHE A 400 3.61 -32.58 11.47
CA PHE A 400 4.33 -32.94 12.70
C PHE A 400 3.54 -33.86 13.63
N ILE A 401 2.29 -33.50 13.92
CA ILE A 401 1.42 -34.33 14.80
C ILE A 401 1.03 -35.66 14.12
N PRO A 402 0.61 -35.69 12.84
CA PRO A 402 0.40 -36.96 12.12
C PRO A 402 1.64 -37.86 12.09
N ALA A 403 2.82 -37.29 11.81
CA ALA A 403 4.08 -38.02 11.80
C ALA A 403 4.41 -38.65 13.16
N ARG A 404 4.16 -37.91 14.25
CA ARG A 404 4.35 -38.38 15.61
C ARG A 404 3.34 -39.51 15.97
N LYS A 405 2.09 -39.44 15.48
CA LYS A 405 1.11 -40.53 15.65
C LYS A 405 1.48 -41.77 14.84
N ALA A 406 1.93 -41.59 13.58
CA ALA A 406 2.39 -42.67 12.71
C ALA A 406 3.53 -43.49 13.36
N SER A 407 4.49 -42.80 14.04
CA SER A 407 5.59 -43.47 14.70
C SER A 407 5.20 -44.41 15.85
N LYS A 408 4.01 -44.23 16.44
CA LYS A 408 3.48 -45.01 17.56
C LYS A 408 2.63 -46.20 17.16
N ILE A 409 2.33 -46.40 15.87
CA ILE A 409 1.53 -47.51 15.38
C ILE A 409 2.30 -48.81 15.55
N THR A 410 1.66 -49.82 16.20
CA THR A 410 2.21 -51.16 16.41
C THR A 410 1.66 -52.15 15.38
N PRO A 411 2.30 -53.31 15.14
CA PRO A 411 1.75 -54.37 14.28
C PRO A 411 0.36 -54.86 14.73
N ILE A 412 0.16 -54.95 16.05
CA ILE A 412 -1.10 -55.39 16.65
C ILE A 412 -2.24 -54.43 16.36
N ASP A 413 -1.96 -53.07 16.43
CA ASP A 413 -2.95 -52.05 16.10
C ASP A 413 -3.41 -52.18 14.64
N ALA A 414 -2.50 -52.58 13.76
CA ALA A 414 -2.78 -52.74 12.32
C ALA A 414 -3.67 -53.97 12.03
N ILE A 415 -3.45 -55.09 12.74
CA ILE A 415 -4.23 -56.33 12.57
C ILE A 415 -5.64 -56.14 13.12
N ARG A 416 -5.76 -55.53 14.30
CA ARG A 416 -7.05 -55.34 14.95
C ARG A 416 -7.95 -54.31 14.28
N GLN A 417 -7.43 -53.46 13.40
CA GLN A 417 -8.14 -52.33 12.78
C GLN A 417 -8.95 -51.45 13.77
N ARG A 418 -8.80 -51.72 15.05
CA ARG A 418 -9.48 -51.03 16.13
C ARG A 418 -8.54 -49.91 16.65
N GLN A 419 -8.79 -48.70 16.25
CA GLN A 419 -8.46 -47.58 17.13
C GLN A 419 -9.38 -47.72 18.35
N GLU A 420 -8.90 -48.36 19.43
CA GLU A 420 -9.61 -48.32 20.70
C GLU A 420 -9.83 -46.88 21.12
N ILE A 421 -11.04 -46.43 20.90
CA ILE A 421 -11.48 -45.14 21.43
C ILE A 421 -11.76 -45.41 22.92
N LYS A 422 -10.73 -45.22 23.76
CA LYS A 422 -10.86 -45.27 25.22
C LYS A 422 -11.68 -44.09 25.70
N VAL A 423 -12.99 -44.19 25.70
CA VAL A 423 -13.90 -43.18 26.21
C VAL A 423 -14.39 -43.61 27.60
N LYS A 424 -14.11 -42.80 28.61
CA LYS A 424 -14.65 -43.01 29.94
C LYS A 424 -16.19 -42.91 29.87
N PRO A 425 -16.96 -43.89 30.43
CA PRO A 425 -18.44 -43.91 30.35
C PRO A 425 -19.12 -42.62 30.85
N LYS A 426 -18.54 -41.95 31.87
CA LYS A 426 -19.01 -40.66 32.38
C LYS A 426 -19.02 -39.51 31.33
N LYS A 427 -18.16 -39.58 30.29
CA LYS A 427 -18.10 -38.56 29.22
C LYS A 427 -19.18 -38.75 28.14
N LEU A 428 -19.89 -39.89 28.11
CA LEU A 428 -20.93 -40.17 27.12
C LEU A 428 -22.35 -39.79 27.58
N LYS A 429 -22.50 -39.24 28.78
CA LYS A 429 -23.81 -38.76 29.25
C LYS A 429 -24.25 -37.57 28.38
N SER A 430 -25.45 -37.67 27.82
CA SER A 430 -26.09 -36.59 27.06
C SER A 430 -26.96 -35.74 28.01
N PRO A 431 -27.02 -34.42 27.83
CA PRO A 431 -27.98 -33.59 28.54
C PRO A 431 -29.41 -33.93 28.14
N LYS A 432 -30.33 -33.95 29.10
CA LYS A 432 -31.74 -34.30 28.88
C LYS A 432 -32.46 -33.42 27.83
N TYR A 433 -32.05 -32.17 27.69
CA TYR A 433 -32.66 -31.26 26.73
C TYR A 433 -32.38 -31.63 25.26
N ILE A 434 -31.25 -32.28 24.95
CA ILE A 434 -30.94 -32.73 23.57
C ILE A 434 -31.96 -33.73 23.10
N ARG A 435 -32.32 -34.71 23.95
CA ARG A 435 -33.37 -35.70 23.67
C ARG A 435 -34.75 -35.05 23.54
N LYS A 436 -35.01 -33.99 24.34
CA LYS A 436 -36.29 -33.28 24.33
C LYS A 436 -36.51 -32.44 23.06
N ILE A 437 -35.42 -31.82 22.51
CA ILE A 437 -35.49 -30.94 21.33
C ILE A 437 -35.28 -31.72 20.03
N PHE A 438 -34.32 -32.65 19.98
CA PHE A 438 -33.86 -33.33 18.76
C PHE A 438 -34.20 -34.84 18.77
N GLY A 439 -34.99 -35.32 19.70
CA GLY A 439 -35.37 -36.72 19.80
C GLY A 439 -34.22 -37.68 20.13
N TYR A 440 -34.45 -38.95 19.89
CA TYR A 440 -33.46 -40.01 20.10
C TYR A 440 -32.28 -39.93 19.12
N GLU A 441 -32.57 -39.53 17.90
CA GLU A 441 -31.55 -39.36 16.85
C GLU A 441 -30.54 -38.28 17.21
N GLY A 442 -30.99 -37.13 17.75
CA GLY A 442 -30.13 -36.06 18.24
C GLY A 442 -29.27 -36.52 19.43
N GLU A 443 -29.82 -37.35 20.34
CA GLU A 443 -29.04 -37.94 21.43
C GLU A 443 -27.93 -38.85 20.91
N LEU A 444 -28.24 -39.67 19.90
CA LEU A 444 -27.29 -40.58 19.27
C LEU A 444 -26.18 -39.80 18.54
N ALA A 445 -26.56 -38.78 17.79
CA ALA A 445 -25.62 -37.86 17.11
C ALA A 445 -24.68 -37.19 18.12
N TYR A 446 -25.21 -36.68 19.22
CA TYR A 446 -24.41 -36.05 20.28
C TYR A 446 -23.43 -37.05 20.95
N LYS A 447 -23.87 -38.29 21.22
CA LYS A 447 -22.98 -39.34 21.74
C LYS A 447 -21.89 -39.72 20.74
N ASN A 448 -22.20 -39.76 19.45
CA ASN A 448 -21.22 -40.00 18.38
C ASN A 448 -20.20 -38.85 18.28
N LEU A 449 -20.64 -37.59 18.36
CA LEU A 449 -19.76 -36.43 18.40
C LEU A 449 -18.83 -36.46 19.61
N LYS A 450 -19.34 -36.80 20.80
CA LYS A 450 -18.51 -36.94 22.00
C LYS A 450 -17.53 -38.12 21.93
N ARG A 451 -17.93 -39.22 21.30
CA ARG A 451 -17.06 -40.37 21.06
C ARG A 451 -15.87 -40.01 20.17
N ASN A 452 -16.10 -39.21 19.13
CA ASN A 452 -15.09 -38.74 18.21
C ASN A 452 -14.44 -37.39 18.65
N GLY A 453 -14.55 -37.05 19.92
CA GLY A 453 -14.34 -35.71 20.48
C GLY A 453 -13.07 -34.93 20.07
N ARG A 454 -11.96 -35.58 19.68
CA ARG A 454 -10.79 -34.89 19.14
C ARG A 454 -10.99 -34.46 17.68
N LYS A 455 -11.56 -35.35 16.84
CA LYS A 455 -11.83 -35.03 15.42
C LYS A 455 -12.93 -33.97 15.33
N SER A 456 -14.01 -34.13 16.12
CA SER A 456 -15.11 -33.18 16.16
C SER A 456 -14.65 -31.79 16.61
N ARG A 457 -13.88 -31.65 17.70
CA ARG A 457 -13.34 -30.37 18.16
C ARG A 457 -12.47 -29.70 17.12
N LEU A 458 -11.68 -30.48 16.39
CA LEU A 458 -10.81 -29.90 15.37
C LEU A 458 -11.62 -29.29 14.22
N ILE A 459 -12.68 -29.95 13.76
CA ILE A 459 -13.60 -29.43 12.76
C ILE A 459 -14.31 -28.19 13.27
N THR A 460 -14.80 -28.21 14.52
CA THR A 460 -15.46 -27.04 15.14
C THR A 460 -14.51 -25.87 15.25
N VAL A 461 -13.26 -26.07 15.68
CA VAL A 461 -12.25 -25.00 15.76
C VAL A 461 -11.89 -24.47 14.37
N SER A 462 -11.80 -25.33 13.35
CA SER A 462 -11.55 -24.91 11.97
C SER A 462 -12.67 -24.02 11.43
N ILE A 463 -13.94 -24.40 11.65
CA ILE A 463 -15.10 -23.61 11.25
C ILE A 463 -15.13 -22.28 12.04
N ALA A 464 -14.93 -22.34 13.36
CA ALA A 464 -14.90 -21.14 14.20
C ALA A 464 -13.81 -20.17 13.75
N LEU A 465 -12.60 -20.66 13.41
CA LEU A 465 -11.51 -19.83 12.90
C LEU A 465 -11.85 -19.21 11.55
N SER A 466 -12.50 -19.94 10.64
CA SER A 466 -12.96 -19.39 9.36
C SER A 466 -13.98 -18.26 9.56
N ILE A 467 -14.90 -18.42 10.52
CA ILE A 467 -15.88 -17.39 10.88
C ILE A 467 -15.17 -16.17 11.49
N VAL A 468 -14.22 -16.38 12.39
CA VAL A 468 -13.42 -15.29 12.99
C VAL A 468 -12.68 -14.53 11.92
N LEU A 469 -12.02 -15.23 10.97
CA LEU A 469 -11.33 -14.59 9.84
C LEU A 469 -12.29 -13.75 9.00
N PHE A 470 -13.45 -14.28 8.65
CA PHE A 470 -14.45 -13.58 7.87
C PHE A 470 -14.95 -12.31 8.58
N ILE A 471 -15.30 -12.42 9.87
CA ILE A 471 -15.78 -11.30 10.68
C ILE A 471 -14.68 -10.24 10.84
N SER A 472 -13.44 -10.67 11.13
CA SER A 472 -12.30 -9.76 11.30
C SER A 472 -11.99 -9.01 10.01
N CYS A 473 -12.01 -9.68 8.87
CA CYS A 473 -11.79 -9.06 7.56
C CYS A 473 -12.91 -8.06 7.23
N ASN A 474 -14.17 -8.45 7.45
CA ASN A 474 -15.33 -7.58 7.23
C ASN A 474 -15.28 -6.34 8.13
N TYR A 475 -14.97 -6.52 9.42
CA TYR A 475 -14.82 -5.42 10.36
C TYR A 475 -13.69 -4.47 9.94
N PHE A 476 -12.55 -5.01 9.54
CA PHE A 476 -11.43 -4.20 9.03
C PHE A 476 -11.82 -3.40 7.79
N CYS A 477 -12.47 -4.02 6.81
CA CYS A 477 -12.95 -3.33 5.62
C CYS A 477 -13.93 -2.20 5.98
N ASN A 478 -14.87 -2.45 6.88
CA ASN A 478 -15.83 -1.43 7.33
C ASN A 478 -15.13 -0.28 8.08
N MET A 479 -14.17 -0.59 8.96
CA MET A 479 -13.37 0.42 9.65
C MET A 479 -12.55 1.26 8.67
N PHE A 480 -11.98 0.62 7.65
CA PHE A 480 -11.22 1.32 6.62
C PHE A 480 -12.11 2.27 5.81
N VAL A 481 -13.29 1.81 5.40
CA VAL A 481 -14.29 2.64 4.69
C VAL A 481 -14.76 3.82 5.55
N GLN A 482 -15.00 3.59 6.85
CA GLN A 482 -15.37 4.66 7.79
C GLN A 482 -14.22 5.64 8.03
N ALA A 483 -12.99 5.15 8.17
CA ALA A 483 -11.80 5.99 8.37
C ALA A 483 -11.46 6.82 7.13
N SER A 484 -11.76 6.31 5.92
CA SER A 484 -11.58 7.06 4.68
C SER A 484 -12.63 8.17 4.46
N GLY A 485 -13.59 8.33 5.39
CA GLY A 485 -14.63 9.37 5.32
C GLY A 485 -15.69 9.17 4.23
N TYR A 486 -15.65 8.06 3.51
CA TYR A 486 -16.47 7.84 2.32
C TYR A 486 -17.94 7.46 2.56
N GLU A 487 -18.32 7.11 3.79
CA GLU A 487 -19.64 6.51 4.00
C GLU A 487 -20.49 7.16 5.10
N LYS A 488 -20.86 8.32 5.19
CA LYS A 488 -21.96 8.82 6.06
C LYS A 488 -21.71 10.09 6.88
N THR A 489 -20.49 10.62 6.91
CA THR A 489 -20.22 11.85 7.67
C THR A 489 -20.28 13.10 6.79
N ILE A 490 -20.25 12.93 5.47
CA ILE A 490 -20.33 14.06 4.54
C ILE A 490 -21.77 14.11 3.99
N PRO A 491 -22.60 15.04 4.44
CA PRO A 491 -24.02 15.11 4.06
C PRO A 491 -24.22 15.69 2.65
N TYR A 492 -23.19 15.72 1.80
CA TYR A 492 -23.25 16.30 0.47
C TYR A 492 -22.65 15.38 -0.60
N GLN A 493 -23.15 15.49 -1.84
CA GLN A 493 -22.70 14.73 -3.00
C GLN A 493 -21.59 15.41 -3.78
N ILE A 494 -21.50 16.74 -3.70
CA ILE A 494 -20.54 17.55 -4.43
C ILE A 494 -19.89 18.52 -3.45
N SER A 495 -18.57 18.64 -3.51
CA SER A 495 -17.79 19.66 -2.83
C SER A 495 -17.03 20.47 -3.88
N THR A 496 -17.09 21.78 -3.77
CA THR A 496 -16.28 22.69 -4.59
C THR A 496 -15.68 23.76 -3.70
N THR A 497 -14.47 24.19 -4.04
CA THR A 497 -13.79 25.29 -3.35
C THR A 497 -13.80 26.51 -4.24
N ILE A 498 -14.25 27.62 -3.69
CA ILE A 498 -14.27 28.91 -4.38
C ILE A 498 -13.54 29.96 -3.53
N THR A 499 -13.06 31.00 -4.18
CA THR A 499 -12.50 32.18 -3.49
C THR A 499 -13.64 32.95 -2.80
N TYR A 500 -13.36 33.54 -1.64
CA TYR A 500 -14.34 34.29 -0.85
C TYR A 500 -15.01 35.43 -1.66
N ALA A 501 -14.32 36.03 -2.61
CA ALA A 501 -14.83 37.04 -3.54
C ALA A 501 -16.08 36.60 -4.30
N HIS A 502 -16.17 35.36 -4.68
CA HIS A 502 -17.27 34.81 -5.46
C HIS A 502 -18.36 34.14 -4.61
N LYS A 503 -18.29 34.28 -3.29
CA LYS A 503 -19.24 33.66 -2.35
C LYS A 503 -20.69 34.04 -2.67
N LYS A 504 -20.95 35.33 -2.92
CA LYS A 504 -22.31 35.81 -3.22
C LYS A 504 -22.81 35.28 -4.55
N GLU A 505 -21.97 35.25 -5.59
CA GLU A 505 -22.32 34.71 -6.90
C GLU A 505 -22.65 33.22 -6.82
N LEU A 506 -21.91 32.47 -5.99
CA LEU A 506 -22.19 31.05 -5.75
C LEU A 506 -23.54 30.85 -5.05
N TYR A 507 -23.85 31.63 -4.02
CA TYR A 507 -25.19 31.57 -3.36
C TYR A 507 -26.31 31.82 -4.38
N ASP A 508 -26.18 32.89 -5.15
CA ASP A 508 -27.19 33.26 -6.15
C ASP A 508 -27.33 32.20 -7.26
N ALA A 509 -26.26 31.49 -7.57
CA ALA A 509 -26.27 30.39 -8.52
C ALA A 509 -26.88 29.11 -7.93
N LEU A 510 -26.52 28.73 -6.71
CA LEU A 510 -27.02 27.52 -6.03
C LEU A 510 -28.53 27.63 -5.74
N ASP A 511 -29.01 28.79 -5.35
CA ASP A 511 -30.45 29.06 -5.10
C ASP A 511 -31.30 28.97 -6.38
N LYS A 512 -30.71 29.17 -7.54
CA LYS A 512 -31.38 29.06 -8.85
C LYS A 512 -31.27 27.67 -9.49
N MET A 513 -30.39 26.80 -8.98
CA MET A 513 -30.16 25.47 -9.54
C MET A 513 -31.27 24.50 -9.20
N GLN A 514 -31.92 23.96 -10.24
CA GLN A 514 -32.88 22.85 -10.07
C GLN A 514 -32.08 21.56 -9.73
N GLY A 515 -32.47 20.90 -8.63
CA GLY A 515 -31.86 19.65 -8.18
C GLY A 515 -30.91 19.79 -6.96
N VAL A 516 -30.65 21.02 -6.51
CA VAL A 516 -29.91 21.27 -5.25
C VAL A 516 -30.95 21.40 -4.13
N ASN A 517 -31.08 20.39 -3.29
CA ASN A 517 -32.02 20.37 -2.17
C ASN A 517 -31.49 21.08 -0.93
N LYS A 518 -30.21 21.05 -0.72
CA LYS A 518 -29.54 21.64 0.46
C LYS A 518 -28.04 21.82 0.18
N TYR A 519 -27.50 22.95 0.59
CA TYR A 519 -26.06 23.19 0.54
C TYR A 519 -25.56 23.77 1.85
N TYR A 520 -24.26 23.55 2.13
CA TYR A 520 -23.52 24.18 3.22
C TYR A 520 -22.30 24.86 2.61
N ILE A 521 -22.01 26.05 3.09
CA ILE A 521 -20.76 26.73 2.75
C ILE A 521 -19.92 26.76 4.02
N ASP A 522 -18.82 26.05 3.95
CA ASP A 522 -17.81 26.05 4.99
C ASP A 522 -16.66 26.96 4.52
N THR A 523 -16.27 27.90 5.35
CA THR A 523 -15.04 28.66 5.15
C THR A 523 -13.95 27.77 5.71
N ALA A 524 -13.30 27.02 4.82
CA ALA A 524 -12.13 26.23 5.17
C ALA A 524 -10.96 27.16 5.45
N ASP A 525 -11.01 27.86 6.55
CA ASP A 525 -9.82 28.41 7.18
C ASP A 525 -9.08 27.30 7.89
N MET A 526 -7.76 27.31 7.68
CA MET A 526 -6.78 26.47 8.37
C MET A 526 -7.33 25.89 9.65
N SER A 527 -7.32 24.55 9.76
CA SER A 527 -7.59 23.86 11.02
C SER A 527 -6.52 24.29 12.04
N ILE A 528 -6.74 25.42 12.68
CA ILE A 528 -5.98 25.83 13.85
C ILE A 528 -6.44 24.87 14.94
N PHE A 529 -5.62 23.88 15.30
CA PHE A 529 -5.81 23.11 16.51
C PHE A 529 -5.66 24.04 17.71
N LEU A 530 -6.77 24.67 18.10
CA LEU A 530 -6.81 25.52 19.28
C LEU A 530 -6.78 24.62 20.53
N GLY A 531 -5.66 24.60 21.23
CA GLY A 531 -5.61 24.02 22.57
C GLY A 531 -6.62 24.73 23.50
N LYS A 532 -7.10 24.05 24.57
CA LYS A 532 -8.07 24.58 25.54
C LYS A 532 -7.75 25.96 26.15
N SER A 533 -6.56 26.48 25.95
CA SER A 533 -6.05 27.78 26.44
C SER A 533 -5.96 28.88 25.37
N SER A 534 -6.41 28.64 24.14
CA SER A 534 -6.33 29.63 23.08
C SER A 534 -7.22 30.84 23.36
N PRO A 535 -6.72 32.09 23.21
CA PRO A 535 -7.50 33.31 23.43
C PRO A 535 -8.70 33.45 22.46
N ILE A 536 -8.69 32.77 21.31
CA ILE A 536 -9.77 32.80 20.31
C ILE A 536 -11.03 32.06 20.83
N ILE A 537 -10.88 31.07 21.74
CA ILE A 537 -12.03 30.37 22.35
C ILE A 537 -12.84 31.29 23.30
N LYS A 538 -12.29 32.43 23.71
CA LYS A 538 -12.97 33.38 24.57
C LYS A 538 -13.92 34.34 23.83
N ASN A 539 -13.89 34.35 22.51
CA ASN A 539 -14.76 35.18 21.70
C ASN A 539 -16.14 34.52 21.56
N ASN A 540 -17.20 35.17 22.06
CA ASN A 540 -18.56 34.64 22.10
C ASN A 540 -19.16 34.31 20.72
N GLU A 541 -18.59 34.86 19.65
CA GLU A 541 -19.02 34.61 18.26
C GLU A 541 -18.79 33.17 17.77
N ILE A 542 -17.90 32.40 18.42
CA ILE A 542 -17.64 31.00 18.04
C ILE A 542 -18.57 30.01 18.78
N LYS A 543 -19.28 30.45 19.83
CA LYS A 543 -20.20 29.58 20.58
C LYS A 543 -21.46 29.19 19.82
N ASP A 544 -21.85 29.91 18.80
CA ASP A 544 -23.06 29.69 18.02
C ASP A 544 -22.83 28.85 16.75
N LEU A 545 -21.59 28.38 16.51
CA LEU A 545 -21.19 27.49 15.41
C LEU A 545 -21.18 26.01 15.82
N LYS A 546 -22.14 25.58 16.65
CA LYS A 546 -22.36 24.14 16.92
C LYS A 546 -23.44 23.55 16.04
#